data_bc9d6f2fbb76a887509ffba660265b07
#
_entry.id   bc9d6f2fbb76a887509ffba660265b07
#
_cell.length_a   1.000
_cell.length_b   1.000
_cell.length_c   1.000
_cell.angle_alpha   90.00
_cell.angle_beta   90.00
_cell.angle_gamma   90.00
#
_symmetry.space_group_name_H-M   'P 1'
#
loop_
_entity.id
_entity.type
_entity.pdbx_description
1 polymer ?
#
loop_
_entity_poly.entity_id
_entity_poly.type
_entity_poly.pdbx_seq_one_letter_code
_entity_poly.pdbx_strand_id
1 'polypeptide(L)'
;MKTVSYNLRKNRAVGEIGEIADQHEVDILCLQEADAIALPAHLGHMRLVHATENNRLGLAMYVREDRFAVRSAHTFQLKKSMHDRLLAPAHERLLGARLHDRATGRDLVAASFHAAPLTALNSLRRHQIHAALAELRVLGPGLPALMVGDYNYPVFQGKLDRHMREAGYDLSLSDKRT
;
A
#
# COMPACT_ATOMS: atom_id res chain seq x y z
N MET A 1 -12.92 0.90 -11.29
CA MET A 1 -12.25 0.50 -10.03
C MET A 1 -11.81 1.76 -9.30
N LYS A 2 -12.27 1.93 -8.06
CA LYS A 2 -11.88 3.03 -7.18
C LYS A 2 -10.93 2.50 -6.11
N THR A 3 -9.72 3.05 -6.06
CA THR A 3 -8.71 2.68 -5.04
C THR A 3 -8.42 3.88 -4.18
N VAL A 4 -8.45 3.70 -2.87
CA VAL A 4 -8.11 4.74 -1.89
C VAL A 4 -6.89 4.29 -1.10
N SER A 5 -5.96 5.22 -0.91
CA SER A 5 -4.84 5.09 0.02
C SER A 5 -5.01 6.08 1.15
N TYR A 6 -4.96 5.60 2.40
CA TYR A 6 -5.20 6.44 3.56
C TYR A 6 -4.21 6.14 4.70
N ASN A 7 -3.47 7.18 5.11
CA ASN A 7 -2.57 7.10 6.26
C ASN A 7 -3.35 7.39 7.53
N LEU A 8 -3.40 6.43 8.46
CA LEU A 8 -4.18 6.50 9.70
C LEU A 8 -3.56 7.39 10.79
N ARG A 9 -2.47 8.11 10.52
CA ARG A 9 -1.85 9.06 11.46
C ARG A 9 -1.59 8.41 12.82
N LYS A 10 -0.81 7.34 12.84
CA LYS A 10 -0.57 6.52 14.02
C LYS A 10 -1.85 5.90 14.60
N ASN A 11 -2.68 5.39 13.72
CA ASN A 11 -3.99 4.75 14.01
C ASN A 11 -5.05 5.70 14.60
N ARG A 12 -4.83 7.01 14.60
CA ARG A 12 -5.81 7.98 15.17
C ARG A 12 -7.06 8.12 14.31
N ALA A 13 -6.93 7.92 13.00
CA ALA A 13 -8.00 8.05 12.03
C ALA A 13 -8.74 6.72 11.74
N VAL A 14 -8.55 5.69 12.56
CA VAL A 14 -9.17 4.37 12.35
C VAL A 14 -10.70 4.44 12.35
N GLY A 15 -11.30 5.36 13.08
CA GLY A 15 -12.76 5.55 13.10
C GLY A 15 -13.35 6.08 11.78
N GLU A 16 -12.52 6.65 10.90
CA GLU A 16 -12.94 7.27 9.63
C GLU A 16 -13.03 6.26 8.47
N ILE A 17 -12.42 5.07 8.60
CA ILE A 17 -12.24 4.14 7.47
C ILE A 17 -13.55 3.58 6.92
N GLY A 18 -14.55 3.34 7.77
CA GLY A 18 -15.88 2.88 7.36
C GLY A 18 -16.60 3.94 6.52
N GLU A 19 -16.63 5.18 7.02
CA GLU A 19 -17.24 6.31 6.31
C GLU A 19 -16.55 6.57 4.95
N ILE A 20 -15.22 6.54 4.91
CA ILE A 20 -14.45 6.67 3.66
C ILE A 20 -14.83 5.57 2.67
N ALA A 21 -14.92 4.31 3.13
CA ALA A 21 -15.25 3.18 2.29
C ALA A 21 -16.64 3.34 1.65
N ASP A 22 -17.62 3.76 2.45
CA ASP A 22 -19.03 3.88 2.02
C ASP A 22 -19.25 5.12 1.14
N GLN A 23 -18.80 6.31 1.57
CA GLN A 23 -19.02 7.56 0.83
C GLN A 23 -18.35 7.55 -0.55
N HIS A 24 -17.22 6.88 -0.68
CA HIS A 24 -16.49 6.84 -1.93
C HIS A 24 -16.72 5.57 -2.75
N GLU A 25 -17.59 4.66 -2.30
CA GLU A 25 -17.80 3.36 -2.98
C GLU A 25 -16.47 2.68 -3.34
N VAL A 26 -15.61 2.55 -2.33
CA VAL A 26 -14.23 2.09 -2.53
C VAL A 26 -14.21 0.62 -2.91
N ASP A 27 -13.44 0.28 -3.93
CA ASP A 27 -13.22 -1.10 -4.37
C ASP A 27 -12.00 -1.73 -3.67
N ILE A 28 -10.92 -0.94 -3.48
CA ILE A 28 -9.69 -1.35 -2.79
C ILE A 28 -9.28 -0.22 -1.85
N LEU A 29 -9.14 -0.51 -0.56
CA LEU A 29 -8.67 0.41 0.46
C LEU A 29 -7.32 -0.04 1.00
N CYS A 30 -6.30 0.80 0.83
CA CYS A 30 -4.94 0.58 1.30
C CYS A 30 -4.63 1.52 2.46
N LEU A 31 -4.32 0.96 3.62
CA LEU A 31 -4.06 1.70 4.85
C LEU A 31 -2.57 1.72 5.20
N GLN A 32 -2.10 2.84 5.74
CA GLN A 32 -0.78 3.00 6.32
C GLN A 32 -0.90 3.46 7.77
N GLU A 33 0.12 3.18 8.57
CA GLU A 33 0.16 3.46 10.01
C GLU A 33 -1.00 2.84 10.79
N ALA A 34 -1.48 1.68 10.34
CA ALA A 34 -2.56 0.92 10.96
C ALA A 34 -2.05 0.07 12.13
N ASP A 35 -2.82 0.01 13.20
CA ASP A 35 -2.67 -1.02 14.22
C ASP A 35 -3.43 -2.27 13.75
N ALA A 36 -2.68 -3.27 13.26
CA ALA A 36 -3.25 -4.46 12.64
C ALA A 36 -4.19 -5.25 13.58
N ILE A 37 -3.94 -5.20 14.89
CA ILE A 37 -4.74 -5.93 15.90
C ILE A 37 -6.11 -5.26 16.10
N ALA A 38 -6.17 -3.93 15.91
CA ALA A 38 -7.40 -3.16 16.11
C ALA A 38 -8.31 -3.11 14.87
N LEU A 39 -7.85 -3.65 13.74
CA LEU A 39 -8.63 -3.59 12.50
C LEU A 39 -9.74 -4.65 12.47
N PRO A 40 -10.98 -4.26 12.11
CA PRO A 40 -12.07 -5.22 11.95
C PRO A 40 -11.85 -6.11 10.72
N ALA A 41 -12.34 -7.35 10.77
CA ALA A 41 -12.29 -8.25 9.61
C ALA A 41 -13.12 -7.75 8.42
N HIS A 42 -14.17 -6.97 8.69
CA HIS A 42 -15.04 -6.38 7.68
C HIS A 42 -15.31 -4.90 7.97
N LEU A 43 -15.43 -4.11 6.90
CA LEU A 43 -15.86 -2.71 6.90
C LEU A 43 -17.03 -2.62 5.91
N GLY A 44 -18.26 -2.73 6.40
CA GLY A 44 -19.42 -2.83 5.52
C GLY A 44 -19.28 -3.99 4.53
N HIS A 45 -19.24 -3.69 3.27
CA HIS A 45 -19.09 -4.65 2.17
C HIS A 45 -17.62 -4.99 1.80
N MET A 46 -16.67 -4.41 2.53
CA MET A 46 -15.24 -4.68 2.32
C MET A 46 -14.71 -5.71 3.32
N ARG A 47 -13.87 -6.60 2.86
CA ARG A 47 -13.17 -7.61 3.66
C ARG A 47 -11.69 -7.30 3.77
N LEU A 48 -11.14 -7.49 4.97
CA LEU A 48 -9.69 -7.43 5.18
C LEU A 48 -9.00 -8.55 4.40
N VAL A 49 -8.10 -8.18 3.51
CA VAL A 49 -7.27 -9.11 2.73
C VAL A 49 -6.12 -9.62 3.57
N HIS A 50 -5.38 -8.68 4.14
CA HIS A 50 -4.21 -8.94 4.97
C HIS A 50 -3.76 -7.65 5.67
N ALA A 51 -3.00 -7.81 6.75
CA ALA A 51 -2.31 -6.73 7.44
C ALA A 51 -0.91 -7.18 7.84
N THR A 52 0.00 -6.23 8.05
CA THR A 52 1.35 -6.52 8.55
C THR A 52 1.30 -6.98 10.01
N GLU A 53 2.07 -7.99 10.35
CA GLU A 53 2.08 -8.58 11.70
C GLU A 53 3.28 -8.11 12.55
N ASN A 54 4.39 -7.79 11.89
CA ASN A 54 5.67 -7.50 12.55
C ASN A 54 5.96 -6.00 12.72
N ASN A 55 4.95 -5.16 12.50
CA ASN A 55 5.05 -3.71 12.67
C ASN A 55 4.20 -3.25 13.84
N ARG A 56 4.71 -2.33 14.65
CA ARG A 56 3.90 -1.62 15.63
C ARG A 56 2.76 -0.84 14.97
N LEU A 57 3.05 -0.19 13.84
CA LEU A 57 2.11 0.47 12.97
C LEU A 57 2.44 0.03 11.54
N GLY A 58 1.49 -0.59 10.89
CA GLY A 58 1.75 -1.29 9.65
C GLY A 58 0.86 -0.89 8.49
N LEU A 59 0.73 -1.83 7.60
CA LEU A 59 -0.09 -1.74 6.40
C LEU A 59 -1.28 -2.67 6.53
N ALA A 60 -2.40 -2.28 5.93
CA ALA A 60 -3.53 -3.18 5.73
C ALA A 60 -4.17 -2.92 4.37
N MET A 61 -4.88 -3.93 3.88
CA MET A 61 -5.63 -3.85 2.64
C MET A 61 -7.02 -4.47 2.82
N TYR A 62 -8.03 -3.73 2.41
CA TYR A 62 -9.40 -4.21 2.27
C TYR A 62 -9.80 -4.21 0.81
N VAL A 63 -10.66 -5.13 0.43
CA VAL A 63 -11.26 -5.20 -0.90
C VAL A 63 -12.76 -5.42 -0.81
N ARG A 64 -13.50 -4.91 -1.77
CA ARG A 64 -14.93 -5.17 -1.92
C ARG A 64 -15.14 -6.66 -2.24
N GLU A 65 -15.83 -7.36 -1.35
CA GLU A 65 -15.90 -8.82 -1.35
C GLU A 65 -16.70 -9.38 -2.53
N ASP A 66 -17.76 -8.70 -2.93
CA ASP A 66 -18.58 -9.09 -4.10
C ASP A 66 -17.80 -8.97 -5.41
N ARG A 67 -16.84 -8.04 -5.48
CA ARG A 67 -16.06 -7.75 -6.67
C ARG A 67 -14.77 -8.55 -6.76
N PHE A 68 -14.02 -8.70 -5.66
CA PHE A 68 -12.70 -9.30 -5.72
C PHE A 68 -12.61 -10.65 -5.01
N ALA A 69 -12.00 -11.63 -5.71
CA ALA A 69 -11.48 -12.84 -5.08
C ALA A 69 -9.98 -12.68 -4.84
N VAL A 70 -9.54 -12.88 -3.61
CA VAL A 70 -8.12 -12.86 -3.24
C VAL A 70 -7.47 -14.18 -3.65
N ARG A 71 -6.44 -14.13 -4.49
CA ARG A 71 -5.65 -15.29 -4.93
C ARG A 71 -4.49 -15.56 -3.99
N SER A 72 -3.78 -14.50 -3.61
CA SER A 72 -2.71 -14.54 -2.61
C SER A 72 -2.50 -13.14 -2.04
N ALA A 73 -1.96 -13.07 -0.82
CA ALA A 73 -1.52 -11.81 -0.21
C ALA A 73 -0.26 -12.06 0.62
N HIS A 74 0.69 -11.15 0.55
CA HIS A 74 1.98 -11.25 1.20
C HIS A 74 2.46 -9.89 1.69
N THR A 75 3.19 -9.90 2.80
CA THR A 75 3.95 -8.76 3.28
C THR A 75 5.43 -8.93 2.92
N PHE A 76 6.10 -7.83 2.60
CA PHE A 76 7.49 -7.85 2.16
C PHE A 76 8.34 -6.94 3.02
N GLN A 77 9.48 -7.47 3.45
CA GLN A 77 10.51 -6.72 4.15
C GLN A 77 11.39 -6.02 3.13
N LEU A 78 11.38 -4.69 3.15
CA LEU A 78 12.26 -3.87 2.33
C LEU A 78 13.44 -3.37 3.16
N LYS A 79 14.47 -2.83 2.49
CA LYS A 79 15.64 -2.28 3.16
C LYS A 79 15.25 -1.26 4.24
N LYS A 80 15.75 -1.44 5.45
CA LYS A 80 15.40 -0.64 6.63
C LYS A 80 16.24 0.62 6.73
N SER A 81 15.64 1.72 7.19
CA SER A 81 16.37 2.89 7.67
C SER A 81 16.98 2.62 9.07
N MET A 82 17.91 3.47 9.50
CA MET A 82 18.41 3.39 10.88
C MET A 82 17.29 3.64 11.90
N HIS A 83 16.34 4.54 11.59
CA HIS A 83 15.16 4.79 12.40
C HIS A 83 14.31 3.52 12.59
N ASP A 84 14.09 2.76 11.51
CA ASP A 84 13.33 1.51 11.54
C ASP A 84 14.00 0.41 12.36
N ARG A 85 15.33 0.50 12.55
CA ARG A 85 16.09 -0.48 13.31
C ARG A 85 16.11 -0.21 14.80
N LEU A 86 16.10 1.08 15.20
CA LEU A 86 16.41 1.51 16.57
C LEU A 86 15.22 2.14 17.30
N LEU A 87 14.40 2.94 16.63
CA LEU A 87 13.40 3.78 17.30
C LEU A 87 11.95 3.30 17.11
N ALA A 88 11.61 2.81 15.94
CA ALA A 88 10.27 2.33 15.64
C ALA A 88 10.35 1.15 14.67
N PRO A 89 10.36 -0.09 15.18
CA PRO A 89 10.47 -1.26 14.33
C PRO A 89 9.38 -1.28 13.26
N ALA A 90 9.79 -1.09 12.01
CA ALA A 90 8.94 -1.24 10.83
C ALA A 90 9.63 -2.20 9.88
N HIS A 91 9.20 -3.46 9.93
CA HIS A 91 9.84 -4.54 9.19
C HIS A 91 9.26 -4.68 7.79
N GLU A 92 7.95 -4.53 7.67
CA GLU A 92 7.16 -4.77 6.47
C GLU A 92 6.66 -3.43 5.91
N ARG A 93 7.17 -3.05 4.74
CA ARG A 93 6.88 -1.76 4.12
C ARG A 93 6.09 -1.87 2.82
N LEU A 94 5.80 -3.09 2.42
CA LEU A 94 4.97 -3.42 1.28
C LEU A 94 4.03 -4.56 1.66
N LEU A 95 2.76 -4.39 1.35
CA LEU A 95 1.74 -5.43 1.37
C LEU A 95 1.18 -5.54 -0.03
N GLY A 96 1.36 -6.68 -0.68
CA GLY A 96 0.88 -6.95 -2.03
C GLY A 96 -0.14 -8.07 -2.05
N ALA A 97 -1.17 -7.95 -2.88
CA ALA A 97 -2.17 -8.97 -3.10
C ALA A 97 -2.41 -9.19 -4.60
N ARG A 98 -2.49 -10.45 -5.00
CA ARG A 98 -3.04 -10.83 -6.30
C ARG A 98 -4.54 -11.01 -6.17
N LEU A 99 -5.29 -10.25 -6.95
CA LEU A 99 -6.73 -10.18 -6.92
C LEU A 99 -7.31 -10.62 -8.26
N HIS A 100 -8.44 -11.30 -8.22
CA HIS A 100 -9.27 -11.57 -9.40
C HIS A 100 -10.47 -10.63 -9.38
N ASP A 101 -10.57 -9.72 -10.34
CA ASP A 101 -11.71 -8.82 -10.50
C ASP A 101 -12.83 -9.57 -11.26
N ARG A 102 -13.88 -9.94 -10.54
CA ARG A 102 -15.03 -10.66 -11.08
C ARG A 102 -15.81 -9.85 -12.11
N ALA A 103 -15.77 -8.52 -12.01
CA ALA A 103 -16.46 -7.64 -12.96
C ALA A 103 -15.80 -7.61 -14.34
N THR A 104 -14.48 -7.81 -14.40
CA THR A 104 -13.73 -7.80 -15.66
C THR A 104 -13.23 -9.18 -16.08
N GLY A 105 -13.29 -10.18 -15.18
CA GLY A 105 -12.74 -11.52 -15.38
C GLY A 105 -11.21 -11.55 -15.43
N ARG A 106 -10.51 -10.51 -14.92
CA ARG A 106 -9.05 -10.37 -15.02
C ARG A 106 -8.39 -10.38 -13.66
N ASP A 107 -7.16 -10.88 -13.64
CA ASP A 107 -6.30 -10.78 -12.47
C ASP A 107 -5.49 -9.47 -12.50
N LEU A 108 -5.20 -8.93 -11.32
CA LEU A 108 -4.31 -7.79 -11.11
C LEU A 108 -3.54 -7.95 -9.81
N VAL A 109 -2.49 -7.13 -9.66
CA VAL A 109 -1.76 -6.98 -8.39
C VAL A 109 -2.10 -5.61 -7.81
N ALA A 110 -2.54 -5.59 -6.56
CA ALA A 110 -2.71 -4.36 -5.78
C ALA A 110 -1.75 -4.34 -4.60
N ALA A 111 -1.23 -3.18 -4.24
CA ALA A 111 -0.31 -3.07 -3.12
C ALA A 111 -0.48 -1.78 -2.32
N SER A 112 -0.34 -1.92 -0.99
CA SER A 112 -0.16 -0.82 -0.05
C SER A 112 1.32 -0.68 0.27
N PHE A 113 1.86 0.54 0.14
CA PHE A 113 3.26 0.84 0.34
C PHE A 113 3.45 1.99 1.33
N HIS A 114 4.47 1.89 2.19
CA HIS A 114 4.86 2.98 3.09
C HIS A 114 6.38 3.10 3.11
N ALA A 115 6.90 4.11 2.44
CA ALA A 115 8.34 4.37 2.36
C ALA A 115 8.93 4.77 3.72
N ALA A 116 10.25 4.72 3.82
CA ALA A 116 10.98 5.23 4.98
C ALA A 116 10.61 6.70 5.27
N PRO A 117 10.58 7.12 6.54
CA PRO A 117 10.15 8.45 6.95
C PRO A 117 11.02 9.56 6.33
N LEU A 118 10.55 10.81 6.39
CA LEU A 118 11.23 11.97 5.81
C LEU A 118 12.65 12.20 6.33
N THR A 119 12.97 11.71 7.53
CA THR A 119 14.32 11.72 8.12
C THR A 119 15.31 10.79 7.40
N ALA A 120 14.84 9.83 6.60
CA ALA A 120 15.70 8.98 5.80
C ALA A 120 16.13 9.67 4.51
N LEU A 121 17.20 9.14 3.87
CA LEU A 121 17.69 9.65 2.59
C LEU A 121 16.76 9.27 1.43
N ASN A 122 16.63 10.15 0.44
CA ASN A 122 15.87 9.87 -0.79
C ASN A 122 16.41 8.66 -1.56
N SER A 123 17.72 8.37 -1.46
CA SER A 123 18.32 7.17 -2.07
C SER A 123 17.75 5.88 -1.48
N LEU A 124 17.50 5.83 -0.18
CA LEU A 124 16.86 4.68 0.47
C LEU A 124 15.42 4.51 -0.02
N ARG A 125 14.63 5.60 -0.10
CA ARG A 125 13.24 5.54 -0.58
C ARG A 125 13.18 5.05 -2.03
N ARG A 126 14.05 5.56 -2.91
CA ARG A 126 14.16 5.03 -4.28
C ARG A 126 14.47 3.54 -4.31
N HIS A 127 15.43 3.11 -3.50
CA HIS A 127 15.76 1.69 -3.39
C HIS A 127 14.56 0.86 -2.92
N GLN A 128 13.80 1.35 -1.93
CA GLN A 128 12.58 0.69 -1.45
C GLN A 128 11.51 0.61 -2.53
N ILE A 129 11.30 1.68 -3.29
CA ILE A 129 10.34 1.70 -4.41
C ILE A 129 10.74 0.67 -5.47
N HIS A 130 12.01 0.64 -5.90
CA HIS A 130 12.47 -0.34 -6.89
C HIS A 130 12.33 -1.78 -6.39
N ALA A 131 12.68 -2.04 -5.14
CA ALA A 131 12.52 -3.36 -4.54
C ALA A 131 11.03 -3.75 -4.46
N ALA A 132 10.15 -2.82 -4.07
CA ALA A 132 8.71 -3.05 -4.07
C ALA A 132 8.18 -3.43 -5.46
N LEU A 133 8.56 -2.70 -6.51
CA LEU A 133 8.15 -3.01 -7.88
C LEU A 133 8.67 -4.38 -8.35
N ALA A 134 9.87 -4.79 -7.92
CA ALA A 134 10.40 -6.11 -8.22
C ALA A 134 9.56 -7.22 -7.56
N GLU A 135 9.19 -7.04 -6.28
CA GLU A 135 8.32 -7.99 -5.56
C GLU A 135 6.94 -8.11 -6.21
N LEU A 136 6.34 -7.00 -6.68
CA LEU A 136 5.05 -7.04 -7.37
C LEU A 136 5.11 -7.80 -8.70
N ARG A 137 6.23 -7.73 -9.43
CA ARG A 137 6.43 -8.53 -10.64
C ARG A 137 6.54 -10.02 -10.36
N VAL A 138 7.13 -10.39 -9.22
CA VAL A 138 7.19 -11.78 -8.76
C VAL A 138 5.83 -12.28 -8.31
N LEU A 139 5.07 -11.43 -7.59
CA LEU A 139 3.73 -11.76 -7.11
C LEU A 139 2.72 -11.99 -8.24
N GLY A 140 2.86 -11.26 -9.35
CA GLY A 140 1.99 -11.39 -10.52
C GLY A 140 2.73 -11.14 -11.84
N PRO A 141 3.50 -12.12 -12.35
CA PRO A 141 4.22 -11.94 -13.61
C PRO A 141 3.27 -11.60 -14.77
N GLY A 142 3.55 -10.48 -15.44
CA GLY A 142 2.76 -10.02 -16.59
C GLY A 142 1.38 -9.45 -16.26
N LEU A 143 0.99 -9.38 -14.99
CA LEU A 143 -0.27 -8.77 -14.57
C LEU A 143 -0.14 -7.25 -14.43
N PRO A 144 -1.22 -6.51 -14.70
CA PRO A 144 -1.27 -5.10 -14.34
C PRO A 144 -1.11 -4.94 -12.83
N ALA A 145 -0.27 -3.99 -12.40
CA ALA A 145 0.00 -3.74 -11.01
C ALA A 145 -0.32 -2.30 -10.62
N LEU A 146 -0.95 -2.13 -9.46
CA LEU A 146 -1.25 -0.85 -8.82
C LEU A 146 -0.58 -0.81 -7.45
N MET A 147 0.31 0.14 -7.22
CA MET A 147 0.90 0.39 -5.91
C MET A 147 0.52 1.78 -5.43
N VAL A 148 -0.21 1.84 -4.32
CA VAL A 148 -0.63 3.08 -3.67
C VAL A 148 -0.05 3.18 -2.26
N GLY A 149 0.05 4.38 -1.71
CA GLY A 149 0.54 4.54 -0.34
C GLY A 149 1.29 5.85 -0.09
N ASP A 150 1.98 5.90 1.04
CA ASP A 150 2.80 7.03 1.43
C ASP A 150 4.25 6.84 0.96
N TYR A 151 4.62 7.51 -0.12
CA TYR A 151 5.96 7.43 -0.70
C TYR A 151 6.99 8.28 0.05
N ASN A 152 6.55 9.18 0.93
CA ASN A 152 7.44 10.07 1.69
C ASN A 152 8.48 10.79 0.80
N TYR A 153 8.09 11.19 -0.42
CA TYR A 153 9.00 11.72 -1.44
C TYR A 153 8.69 13.20 -1.75
N PRO A 154 9.08 14.12 -0.85
CA PRO A 154 8.63 15.52 -0.89
C PRO A 154 9.32 16.36 -1.97
N VAL A 155 10.50 15.94 -2.45
CA VAL A 155 11.34 16.69 -3.40
C VAL A 155 11.85 15.80 -4.52
N PHE A 156 12.22 16.42 -5.68
CA PHE A 156 12.72 15.70 -6.86
C PHE A 156 11.71 14.72 -7.49
N GLN A 157 10.44 15.05 -7.45
CA GLN A 157 9.35 14.22 -8.00
C GLN A 157 9.58 13.87 -9.49
N GLY A 158 10.13 14.80 -10.29
CA GLY A 158 10.46 14.52 -11.69
C GLY A 158 11.52 13.44 -11.89
N LYS A 159 12.45 13.24 -10.92
CA LYS A 159 13.38 12.11 -10.96
C LYS A 159 12.69 10.79 -10.62
N LEU A 160 11.75 10.84 -9.68
CA LEU A 160 10.94 9.66 -9.33
C LEU A 160 10.06 9.26 -10.53
N ASP A 161 9.35 10.20 -11.13
CA ASP A 161 8.49 9.97 -12.30
C ASP A 161 9.29 9.30 -13.44
N ARG A 162 10.47 9.83 -13.77
CA ARG A 162 11.33 9.25 -14.79
C ARG A 162 11.69 7.79 -14.48
N HIS A 163 12.10 7.50 -13.24
CA HIS A 163 12.46 6.14 -12.83
C HIS A 163 11.25 5.19 -12.85
N MET A 164 10.06 5.69 -12.50
CA MET A 164 8.84 4.89 -12.58
C MET A 164 8.51 4.53 -14.03
N ARG A 165 8.59 5.50 -14.96
CA ARG A 165 8.39 5.27 -16.39
C ARG A 165 9.41 4.32 -17.00
N GLU A 166 10.69 4.46 -16.65
CA GLU A 166 11.75 3.52 -17.07
C GLU A 166 11.48 2.10 -16.57
N ALA A 167 10.80 1.97 -15.44
CA ALA A 167 10.36 0.69 -14.89
C ALA A 167 9.00 0.21 -15.46
N GLY A 168 8.39 0.96 -16.38
CA GLY A 168 7.10 0.61 -17.01
C GLY A 168 5.87 0.96 -16.17
N TYR A 169 5.98 1.93 -15.27
CA TYR A 169 4.88 2.42 -14.43
C TYR A 169 4.62 3.91 -14.66
N ASP A 170 3.36 4.29 -14.65
CA ASP A 170 2.94 5.68 -14.59
C ASP A 170 2.78 6.11 -13.13
N LEU A 171 3.32 7.29 -12.79
CA LEU A 171 3.20 7.87 -11.47
C LEU A 171 2.07 8.90 -11.45
N SER A 172 1.06 8.67 -10.61
CA SER A 172 0.05 9.67 -10.28
C SER A 172 0.32 10.20 -8.87
N LEU A 173 0.53 11.49 -8.74
CA LEU A 173 0.75 12.15 -7.46
C LEU A 173 -0.52 12.89 -7.05
N SER A 174 -0.93 12.73 -5.81
CA SER A 174 -1.99 13.55 -5.21
C SER A 174 -1.40 14.89 -4.77
N ASP A 175 -2.01 16.00 -5.19
CA ASP A 175 -1.66 17.34 -4.71
C ASP A 175 -2.19 17.62 -3.30
N LYS A 176 -3.02 16.76 -2.76
CA LYS A 176 -3.58 16.91 -1.42
C LYS A 176 -2.61 16.33 -0.39
N ARG A 177 -2.03 17.22 0.40
CA ARG A 177 -1.38 16.83 1.66
C ARG A 177 -2.49 16.53 2.67
N THR A 178 -2.55 15.30 3.14
CA THR A 178 -3.39 14.91 4.28
C THR A 178 -2.70 15.25 5.59
#